data_f4d9dedb87aef124624d2ef75b9521cb
#
_entry.id   f4d9dedb87aef124624d2ef75b9521cb
#
_cell.length_a   1.000
_cell.length_b   1.000
_cell.length_c   1.000
_cell.angle_alpha   90.00
_cell.angle_beta   90.00
_cell.angle_gamma   90.00
#
_symmetry.space_group_name_H-M   'P 1'
#
loop_
_entity.id
_entity.type
_entity.pdbx_description
1 polymer ?
#
loop_
_entity_poly.entity_id
_entity_poly.type
_entity_poly.pdbx_seq_one_letter_code
_entity_poly.pdbx_strand_id
1 'polypeptide(L)'
;MLEVSLIIVTTVVTAVLSLVGGFLLLSGSKLAKTFQKYGTYFATVVLLYAVFGDIVPEILEDIPAWQVALLIAAGTGICVIISFGVGHFHKHGDEKTFKNKKQAYAMLIVDSLHTAMDGIVIGTSFASGISTGMTSALATAAHEIPQEVGDFSIMIRSKMPKKKIAKLQIFSALLLVPFAILSFFIGDAIKQHLPVLLGLIAGFFLYIALNEIYSIIKAIREKVKKTTPKVREIK
;
A
#
# COMPACT_ATOMS: atom_id res chain seq x y z
N MET A 1 -6.32 -18.87 25.40
CA MET A 1 -7.66 -18.39 24.95
C MET A 1 -7.79 -16.89 25.08
N LEU A 2 -7.42 -16.27 26.21
CA LEU A 2 -7.48 -14.80 26.39
C LEU A 2 -6.63 -14.06 25.37
N GLU A 3 -5.39 -14.49 25.13
CA GLU A 3 -4.46 -13.86 24.17
C GLU A 3 -5.01 -13.90 22.75
N VAL A 4 -5.52 -15.05 22.29
CA VAL A 4 -6.13 -15.16 20.96
C VAL A 4 -7.35 -14.23 20.82
N SER A 5 -8.17 -14.12 21.87
CA SER A 5 -9.30 -13.20 21.87
C SER A 5 -8.83 -11.74 21.79
N LEU A 6 -7.75 -11.38 22.50
CA LEU A 6 -7.15 -10.04 22.41
C LEU A 6 -6.59 -9.77 21.02
N ILE A 7 -5.90 -10.73 20.41
CA ILE A 7 -5.40 -10.60 19.03
C ILE A 7 -6.55 -10.32 18.06
N ILE A 8 -7.62 -11.13 18.13
CA ILE A 8 -8.80 -10.95 17.26
C ILE A 8 -9.40 -9.56 17.45
N VAL A 9 -9.68 -9.16 18.69
CA VAL A 9 -10.30 -7.85 18.96
C VAL A 9 -9.41 -6.72 18.49
N THR A 10 -8.13 -6.77 18.81
CA THR A 10 -7.17 -5.73 18.47
C THR A 10 -7.00 -5.60 16.95
N THR A 11 -6.80 -6.71 16.25
CA THR A 11 -6.63 -6.70 14.79
C THR A 11 -7.91 -6.29 14.04
N VAL A 12 -9.09 -6.71 14.52
CA VAL A 12 -10.37 -6.23 13.96
C VAL A 12 -10.53 -4.72 14.15
N VAL A 13 -10.22 -4.22 15.35
CA VAL A 13 -10.28 -2.77 15.62
C VAL A 13 -9.29 -2.01 14.72
N THR A 14 -8.05 -2.50 14.59
CA THR A 14 -7.04 -1.93 13.68
C THR A 14 -7.55 -1.88 12.24
N ALA A 15 -8.06 -2.99 11.71
CA ALA A 15 -8.62 -3.09 10.36
C ALA A 15 -9.82 -2.16 10.13
N VAL A 16 -10.69 -2.00 11.12
CA VAL A 16 -11.82 -1.06 11.03
C VAL A 16 -11.33 0.39 11.03
N LEU A 17 -10.36 0.72 11.89
CA LEU A 17 -9.80 2.08 11.97
C LEU A 17 -9.08 2.46 10.67
N SER A 18 -8.29 1.57 10.07
CA SER A 18 -7.59 1.82 8.82
C SER A 18 -8.57 2.18 7.70
N LEU A 19 -9.65 1.45 7.58
CA LEU A 19 -10.68 1.67 6.54
C LEU A 19 -11.46 2.99 6.67
N VAL A 20 -11.51 3.62 7.85
CA VAL A 20 -12.30 4.86 8.06
C VAL A 20 -11.88 5.96 7.10
N GLY A 21 -10.57 6.18 6.93
CA GLY A 21 -10.02 7.20 6.03
C GLY A 21 -10.44 6.96 4.58
N GLY A 22 -10.33 5.73 4.11
CA GLY A 22 -10.71 5.33 2.76
C GLY A 22 -12.22 5.44 2.49
N PHE A 23 -13.06 4.99 3.42
CA PHE A 23 -14.52 5.12 3.29
C PHE A 23 -15.01 6.57 3.26
N LEU A 24 -14.35 7.48 3.98
CA LEU A 24 -14.64 8.91 3.87
C LEU A 24 -14.45 9.42 2.44
N LEU A 25 -13.48 8.90 1.68
CA LEU A 25 -13.29 9.27 0.28
C LEU A 25 -14.43 8.80 -0.64
N LEU A 26 -15.06 7.68 -0.33
CA LEU A 26 -16.21 7.17 -1.09
C LEU A 26 -17.50 7.96 -0.84
N SER A 27 -17.59 8.74 0.24
CA SER A 27 -18.78 9.49 0.63
C SER A 27 -19.19 10.57 -0.38
N GLY A 28 -18.26 11.06 -1.20
CA GLY A 28 -18.49 12.14 -2.16
C GLY A 28 -18.63 13.52 -1.51
N SER A 29 -18.30 13.68 -0.24
CA SER A 29 -18.29 14.95 0.50
C SER A 29 -17.31 15.97 -0.12
N LYS A 30 -17.42 17.25 0.29
CA LYS A 30 -16.45 18.29 -0.14
C LYS A 30 -15.01 17.90 0.24
N LEU A 31 -14.83 17.34 1.44
CA LEU A 31 -13.57 16.83 1.93
C LEU A 31 -13.05 15.70 1.03
N ALA A 32 -13.90 14.73 0.69
CA ALA A 32 -13.57 13.64 -0.21
C ALA A 32 -13.09 14.14 -1.58
N LYS A 33 -13.72 15.16 -2.17
CA LYS A 33 -13.30 15.75 -3.45
C LYS A 33 -11.92 16.41 -3.36
N THR A 34 -11.62 17.06 -2.24
CA THR A 34 -10.31 17.66 -1.99
C THR A 34 -9.23 16.58 -1.87
N PHE A 35 -9.50 15.54 -1.09
CA PHE A 35 -8.59 14.39 -0.99
C PHE A 35 -8.40 13.67 -2.33
N GLN A 36 -9.45 13.46 -3.11
CA GLN A 36 -9.32 12.89 -4.47
C GLN A 36 -8.42 13.73 -5.38
N LYS A 37 -8.42 15.06 -5.24
CA LYS A 37 -7.57 15.95 -6.01
C LYS A 37 -6.09 15.84 -5.62
N TYR A 38 -5.80 15.70 -4.34
CA TYR A 38 -4.44 15.68 -3.79
C TYR A 38 -4.00 14.28 -3.34
N GLY A 39 -4.88 13.30 -3.36
CA GLY A 39 -4.67 11.97 -2.83
C GLY A 39 -3.48 11.23 -3.47
N THR A 40 -3.21 11.48 -4.75
CA THR A 40 -2.04 10.90 -5.42
C THR A 40 -0.72 11.41 -4.82
N TYR A 41 -0.64 12.71 -4.56
CA TYR A 41 0.55 13.30 -3.92
C TYR A 41 0.69 12.77 -2.50
N PHE A 42 -0.43 12.70 -1.77
CA PHE A 42 -0.46 12.16 -0.42
C PHE A 42 -0.06 10.68 -0.39
N ALA A 43 -0.66 9.85 -1.26
CA ALA A 43 -0.31 8.44 -1.39
C ALA A 43 1.19 8.23 -1.68
N THR A 44 1.75 9.03 -2.61
CA THR A 44 3.18 8.95 -2.94
C THR A 44 4.06 9.23 -1.71
N VAL A 45 3.73 10.26 -0.93
CA VAL A 45 4.48 10.63 0.28
C VAL A 45 4.37 9.53 1.33
N VAL A 46 3.16 8.99 1.56
CA VAL A 46 2.91 7.91 2.53
C VAL A 46 3.66 6.65 2.14
N LEU A 47 3.61 6.23 0.87
CA LEU A 47 4.35 5.05 0.39
C LEU A 47 5.87 5.21 0.54
N LEU A 48 6.41 6.40 0.23
CA LEU A 48 7.84 6.66 0.44
C LEU A 48 8.21 6.68 1.92
N TYR A 49 7.33 7.21 2.78
CA TYR A 49 7.52 7.16 4.23
C TYR A 49 7.47 5.71 4.74
N ALA A 50 6.52 4.90 4.30
CA ALA A 50 6.45 3.48 4.66
C ALA A 50 7.75 2.74 4.29
N VAL A 51 8.33 3.03 3.12
CA VAL A 51 9.60 2.41 2.70
C VAL A 51 10.78 2.91 3.54
N PHE A 52 11.02 4.23 3.55
CA PHE A 52 12.27 4.80 4.07
C PHE A 52 12.19 5.25 5.53
N GLY A 53 11.00 5.51 6.05
CA GLY A 53 10.78 5.96 7.42
C GLY A 53 10.38 4.83 8.38
N ASP A 54 9.89 3.71 7.85
CA ASP A 54 9.36 2.61 8.65
C ASP A 54 10.09 1.28 8.31
N ILE A 55 9.83 0.69 7.15
CA ILE A 55 10.32 -0.66 6.80
C ILE A 55 11.85 -0.73 6.73
N VAL A 56 12.51 0.20 6.02
CA VAL A 56 13.97 0.16 5.85
C VAL A 56 14.72 0.31 7.17
N PRO A 57 14.40 1.25 8.06
CA PRO A 57 15.00 1.30 9.39
C PRO A 57 14.83 0.01 10.19
N GLU A 58 13.63 -0.58 10.19
CA GLU A 58 13.34 -1.82 10.91
C GLU A 58 14.23 -2.98 10.43
N ILE A 59 14.29 -3.22 9.13
CA ILE A 59 15.07 -4.37 8.60
C ILE A 59 16.58 -4.14 8.65
N LEU A 60 17.07 -2.89 8.76
CA LEU A 60 18.49 -2.59 8.94
C LEU A 60 19.02 -2.99 10.33
N GLU A 61 18.15 -3.22 11.30
CA GLU A 61 18.52 -3.77 12.60
C GLU A 61 18.92 -5.25 12.51
N ASP A 62 18.34 -5.98 11.54
CA ASP A 62 18.50 -7.43 11.41
C ASP A 62 19.48 -7.84 10.31
N ILE A 63 19.58 -7.08 9.20
CA ILE A 63 20.40 -7.43 8.05
C ILE A 63 21.19 -6.22 7.50
N PRO A 64 22.35 -6.47 6.85
CA PRO A 64 23.19 -5.39 6.33
C PRO A 64 22.55 -4.66 5.14
N ALA A 65 22.85 -3.35 5.03
CA ALA A 65 22.26 -2.43 4.05
C ALA A 65 22.31 -2.92 2.58
N TRP A 66 23.33 -3.65 2.19
CA TRP A 66 23.44 -4.19 0.83
C TRP A 66 22.38 -5.26 0.56
N GLN A 67 22.03 -6.09 1.56
CA GLN A 67 20.95 -7.07 1.44
C GLN A 67 19.59 -6.38 1.36
N VAL A 68 19.38 -5.33 2.18
CA VAL A 68 18.17 -4.49 2.12
C VAL A 68 18.00 -3.92 0.71
N ALA A 69 19.04 -3.32 0.15
CA ALA A 69 19.01 -2.77 -1.20
C ALA A 69 18.70 -3.85 -2.27
N LEU A 70 19.26 -5.05 -2.12
CA LEU A 70 19.00 -6.17 -3.03
C LEU A 70 17.55 -6.65 -2.95
N LEU A 71 16.98 -6.75 -1.75
CA LEU A 71 15.58 -7.15 -1.53
C LEU A 71 14.61 -6.13 -2.10
N ILE A 72 14.85 -4.84 -1.88
CA ILE A 72 14.06 -3.75 -2.47
C ILE A 72 14.13 -3.82 -4.01
N ALA A 73 15.33 -4.01 -4.56
CA ALA A 73 15.50 -4.15 -6.01
C ALA A 73 14.77 -5.39 -6.55
N ALA A 74 14.83 -6.52 -5.84
CA ALA A 74 14.11 -7.74 -6.20
C ALA A 74 12.59 -7.55 -6.16
N GLY A 75 12.05 -6.96 -5.08
CA GLY A 75 10.62 -6.65 -4.96
C GLY A 75 10.15 -5.70 -6.07
N THR A 76 10.90 -4.63 -6.33
CA THR A 76 10.62 -3.72 -7.45
C THR A 76 10.63 -4.46 -8.79
N GLY A 77 11.60 -5.33 -9.02
CA GLY A 77 11.72 -6.15 -10.23
C GLY A 77 10.54 -7.11 -10.41
N ILE A 78 10.09 -7.76 -9.34
CA ILE A 78 8.90 -8.62 -9.34
C ILE A 78 7.66 -7.82 -9.77
N CYS A 79 7.45 -6.63 -9.21
CA CYS A 79 6.34 -5.75 -9.61
C CYS A 79 6.42 -5.33 -11.07
N VAL A 80 7.61 -5.04 -11.57
CA VAL A 80 7.83 -4.74 -12.99
C VAL A 80 7.41 -5.94 -13.85
N ILE A 81 7.86 -7.14 -13.53
CA ILE A 81 7.54 -8.37 -14.28
C ILE A 81 6.02 -8.64 -14.26
N ILE A 82 5.39 -8.59 -13.08
CA ILE A 82 3.92 -8.73 -12.94
C ILE A 82 3.21 -7.68 -13.79
N SER A 83 3.69 -6.45 -13.75
CA SER A 83 3.12 -5.34 -14.54
C SER A 83 3.21 -5.58 -16.03
N PHE A 84 4.27 -6.15 -16.55
CA PHE A 84 4.38 -6.54 -17.95
C PHE A 84 3.47 -7.73 -18.29
N GLY A 85 3.41 -8.76 -17.44
CA GLY A 85 2.57 -9.94 -17.64
C GLY A 85 1.07 -9.61 -17.73
N VAL A 86 0.56 -8.85 -16.79
CA VAL A 86 -0.87 -8.42 -16.79
C VAL A 86 -1.20 -7.53 -18.02
N GLY A 87 -0.21 -6.80 -18.59
CA GLY A 87 -0.40 -6.00 -19.81
C GLY A 87 -0.60 -6.83 -21.07
N HIS A 88 -0.17 -8.07 -21.09
CA HIS A 88 -0.24 -8.93 -22.29
C HIS A 88 -1.62 -9.59 -22.47
N PHE A 89 -2.38 -9.78 -21.40
CA PHE A 89 -3.64 -10.51 -21.43
C PHE A 89 -4.89 -9.70 -21.80
N HIS A 90 -4.85 -8.36 -21.90
CA HIS A 90 -6.05 -7.55 -22.13
C HIS A 90 -5.79 -6.40 -23.10
N LYS A 91 -5.96 -6.66 -24.40
CA LYS A 91 -5.79 -5.67 -25.49
C LYS A 91 -7.08 -4.94 -25.95
N HIS A 92 -8.18 -4.98 -25.18
CA HIS A 92 -9.44 -4.34 -25.59
C HIS A 92 -9.91 -3.31 -24.55
N GLY A 93 -9.70 -2.01 -24.84
CA GLY A 93 -10.20 -0.89 -24.06
C GLY A 93 -9.41 0.41 -24.26
N ASP A 94 -9.99 1.55 -23.85
CA ASP A 94 -9.31 2.84 -23.83
C ASP A 94 -8.02 2.74 -22.98
N GLU A 95 -6.87 3.02 -23.61
CA GLU A 95 -5.53 2.79 -23.06
C GLU A 95 -5.31 3.45 -21.67
N LYS A 96 -5.86 4.65 -21.46
CA LYS A 96 -5.77 5.36 -20.18
C LYS A 96 -6.58 4.66 -19.08
N THR A 97 -7.79 4.24 -19.37
CA THR A 97 -8.67 3.54 -18.43
C THR A 97 -8.11 2.17 -18.08
N PHE A 98 -7.52 1.48 -19.05
CA PHE A 98 -6.88 0.19 -18.86
C PHE A 98 -5.64 0.31 -17.94
N LYS A 99 -4.76 1.29 -18.19
CA LYS A 99 -3.57 1.54 -17.37
C LYS A 99 -3.95 1.83 -15.91
N ASN A 100 -4.99 2.64 -15.67
CA ASN A 100 -5.46 2.97 -14.34
C ASN A 100 -6.03 1.76 -13.59
N LYS A 101 -6.79 0.88 -14.27
CA LYS A 101 -7.31 -0.36 -13.66
C LYS A 101 -6.19 -1.33 -13.29
N LYS A 102 -5.20 -1.51 -14.18
CA LYS A 102 -4.03 -2.34 -13.89
C LYS A 102 -3.30 -1.86 -12.63
N GLN A 103 -3.07 -0.56 -12.52
CA GLN A 103 -2.42 0.05 -11.37
C GLN A 103 -3.23 -0.16 -10.08
N ALA A 104 -4.56 -0.05 -10.15
CA ALA A 104 -5.44 -0.29 -8.99
C ALA A 104 -5.41 -1.75 -8.52
N TYR A 105 -5.34 -2.72 -9.43
CA TYR A 105 -5.19 -4.14 -9.04
C TYR A 105 -3.80 -4.46 -8.52
N ALA A 106 -2.75 -3.89 -9.11
CA ALA A 106 -1.39 -4.05 -8.59
C ALA A 106 -1.30 -3.48 -7.16
N MET A 107 -1.88 -2.29 -6.93
CA MET A 107 -1.97 -1.69 -5.60
C MET A 107 -2.70 -2.60 -4.61
N LEU A 108 -3.86 -3.12 -4.97
CA LEU A 108 -4.63 -4.02 -4.10
C LEU A 108 -3.83 -5.27 -3.71
N ILE A 109 -3.09 -5.88 -4.65
CA ILE A 109 -2.26 -7.06 -4.35
C ILE A 109 -1.17 -6.70 -3.36
N VAL A 110 -0.48 -5.59 -3.59
CA VAL A 110 0.60 -5.12 -2.70
C VAL A 110 0.07 -4.74 -1.33
N ASP A 111 -1.04 -4.02 -1.26
CA ASP A 111 -1.78 -3.68 -0.06
C ASP A 111 -2.18 -4.94 0.74
N SER A 112 -2.77 -5.93 0.07
CA SER A 112 -3.14 -7.20 0.71
C SER A 112 -1.93 -7.96 1.27
N LEU A 113 -0.78 -7.92 0.58
CA LEU A 113 0.46 -8.51 1.07
C LEU A 113 1.01 -7.73 2.28
N HIS A 114 0.97 -6.41 2.24
CA HIS A 114 1.39 -5.56 3.35
C HIS A 114 0.52 -5.81 4.60
N THR A 115 -0.80 -5.76 4.45
CA THR A 115 -1.74 -6.05 5.55
C THR A 115 -1.52 -7.44 6.15
N ALA A 116 -1.23 -8.45 5.30
CA ALA A 116 -0.88 -9.78 5.79
C ALA A 116 0.42 -9.77 6.61
N MET A 117 1.43 -8.99 6.19
CA MET A 117 2.69 -8.82 6.94
C MET A 117 2.48 -8.10 8.26
N ASP A 118 1.67 -7.05 8.29
CA ASP A 118 1.28 -6.37 9.53
C ASP A 118 0.60 -7.33 10.51
N GLY A 119 -0.26 -8.21 9.99
CA GLY A 119 -0.81 -9.30 10.79
C GLY A 119 0.28 -10.17 11.37
N ILE A 120 1.29 -10.56 10.59
CA ILE A 120 2.43 -11.36 11.07
C ILE A 120 3.20 -10.60 12.16
N VAL A 121 3.51 -9.34 11.97
CA VAL A 121 4.21 -8.49 12.94
C VAL A 121 3.40 -8.38 14.24
N ILE A 122 2.10 -8.10 14.18
CA ILE A 122 1.23 -8.03 15.34
C ILE A 122 1.21 -9.37 16.08
N GLY A 123 0.98 -10.48 15.37
CA GLY A 123 0.88 -11.80 15.99
C GLY A 123 2.18 -12.25 16.67
N THR A 124 3.33 -12.05 16.02
CA THR A 124 4.65 -12.34 16.62
C THR A 124 4.94 -11.42 17.81
N SER A 125 4.48 -10.17 17.78
CA SER A 125 4.59 -9.24 18.90
C SER A 125 3.75 -9.69 20.10
N PHE A 126 2.53 -10.19 19.88
CA PHE A 126 1.72 -10.79 20.95
C PHE A 126 2.35 -12.05 21.53
N ALA A 127 3.02 -12.88 20.73
CA ALA A 127 3.78 -14.02 21.23
C ALA A 127 4.96 -13.61 22.15
N SER A 128 5.48 -12.39 21.97
CA SER A 128 6.51 -11.81 22.84
C SER A 128 5.93 -11.14 24.10
N GLY A 129 4.63 -10.83 24.12
CA GLY A 129 3.89 -10.28 25.27
C GLY A 129 2.72 -9.39 24.85
N ILE A 130 1.71 -9.32 25.71
CA ILE A 130 0.48 -8.54 25.44
C ILE A 130 0.80 -7.07 25.20
N SER A 131 1.66 -6.46 26.01
CA SER A 131 2.04 -5.04 25.86
C SER A 131 2.70 -4.77 24.52
N THR A 132 3.62 -5.64 24.10
CA THR A 132 4.32 -5.54 22.82
C THR A 132 3.34 -5.67 21.66
N GLY A 133 2.42 -6.65 21.72
CA GLY A 133 1.40 -6.83 20.70
C GLY A 133 0.44 -5.64 20.56
N MET A 134 0.01 -5.07 21.68
CA MET A 134 -0.85 -3.88 21.69
C MET A 134 -0.12 -2.65 21.09
N THR A 135 1.16 -2.46 21.43
CA THR A 135 1.98 -1.37 20.86
C THR A 135 2.14 -1.54 19.35
N SER A 136 2.45 -2.75 18.91
CA SER A 136 2.57 -3.07 17.48
C SER A 136 1.26 -2.79 16.73
N ALA A 137 0.11 -3.23 17.26
CA ALA A 137 -1.18 -2.98 16.64
C ALA A 137 -1.54 -1.48 16.58
N LEU A 138 -1.16 -0.69 17.60
CA LEU A 138 -1.34 0.75 17.59
C LEU A 138 -0.46 1.43 16.54
N ALA A 139 0.80 1.01 16.42
CA ALA A 139 1.73 1.49 15.40
C ALA A 139 1.20 1.17 13.99
N THR A 140 0.71 -0.07 13.77
CA THR A 140 0.06 -0.47 12.52
C THR A 140 -1.13 0.43 12.20
N ALA A 141 -2.06 0.64 13.14
CA ALA A 141 -3.20 1.54 12.92
C ALA A 141 -2.76 2.96 12.54
N ALA A 142 -1.68 3.46 13.12
CA ALA A 142 -1.20 4.82 12.87
C ALA A 142 -0.69 5.02 11.43
N HIS A 143 -0.03 4.03 10.83
CA HIS A 143 0.45 4.13 9.45
C HIS A 143 -0.58 3.64 8.42
N GLU A 144 -1.40 2.66 8.75
CA GLU A 144 -2.44 2.11 7.87
C GLU A 144 -3.52 3.15 7.51
N ILE A 145 -3.97 3.99 8.46
CA ILE A 145 -4.99 5.02 8.18
C ILE A 145 -4.57 5.95 7.03
N PRO A 146 -3.40 6.60 7.03
CA PRO A 146 -2.97 7.41 5.90
C PRO A 146 -2.70 6.59 4.63
N GLN A 147 -2.24 5.35 4.74
CA GLN A 147 -1.99 4.46 3.61
C GLN A 147 -3.29 4.14 2.88
N GLU A 148 -4.33 3.71 3.58
CA GLU A 148 -5.65 3.42 3.03
C GLU A 148 -6.27 4.63 2.29
N VAL A 149 -6.08 5.85 2.79
CA VAL A 149 -6.49 7.07 2.07
C VAL A 149 -5.78 7.16 0.71
N GLY A 150 -4.51 6.80 0.65
CA GLY A 150 -3.74 6.72 -0.59
C GLY A 150 -4.30 5.69 -1.57
N ASP A 151 -4.53 4.49 -1.10
CA ASP A 151 -4.98 3.34 -1.87
C ASP A 151 -6.38 3.54 -2.46
N PHE A 152 -7.32 4.02 -1.64
CA PHE A 152 -8.63 4.42 -2.12
C PHE A 152 -8.55 5.52 -3.19
N SER A 153 -7.62 6.47 -3.07
CA SER A 153 -7.42 7.53 -4.07
C SER A 153 -6.96 6.96 -5.42
N ILE A 154 -6.06 5.98 -5.42
CA ILE A 154 -5.60 5.27 -6.62
C ILE A 154 -6.75 4.48 -7.24
N MET A 155 -7.50 3.73 -6.42
CA MET A 155 -8.63 2.92 -6.89
C MET A 155 -9.77 3.77 -7.45
N ILE A 156 -10.11 4.89 -6.84
CA ILE A 156 -11.14 5.82 -7.34
C ILE A 156 -10.75 6.36 -8.72
N ARG A 157 -9.47 6.68 -8.94
CA ARG A 157 -8.98 7.14 -10.26
C ARG A 157 -9.10 6.07 -11.35
N SER A 158 -9.10 4.80 -10.97
CA SER A 158 -9.27 3.69 -11.92
C SER A 158 -10.68 3.59 -12.50
N LYS A 159 -11.62 4.40 -12.02
CA LYS A 159 -13.04 4.36 -12.35
C LYS A 159 -13.71 3.02 -11.98
N MET A 160 -13.17 2.30 -11.00
CA MET A 160 -13.87 1.15 -10.43
C MET A 160 -15.16 1.58 -9.72
N PRO A 161 -16.22 0.75 -9.77
CA PRO A 161 -17.43 1.00 -8.98
C PRO A 161 -17.09 1.08 -7.48
N LYS A 162 -17.61 2.09 -6.79
CA LYS A 162 -17.36 2.31 -5.35
C LYS A 162 -17.64 1.08 -4.49
N LYS A 163 -18.72 0.33 -4.80
CA LYS A 163 -19.04 -0.94 -4.11
C LYS A 163 -17.95 -2.00 -4.30
N LYS A 164 -17.30 -2.03 -5.47
CA LYS A 164 -16.21 -2.97 -5.74
C LYS A 164 -14.96 -2.57 -4.98
N ILE A 165 -14.61 -1.28 -4.95
CA ILE A 165 -13.50 -0.75 -4.15
C ILE A 165 -13.71 -1.13 -2.69
N ALA A 166 -14.88 -0.81 -2.11
CA ALA A 166 -15.20 -1.13 -0.73
C ALA A 166 -15.03 -2.62 -0.39
N LYS A 167 -15.58 -3.51 -1.25
CA LYS A 167 -15.45 -4.97 -1.03
C LYS A 167 -14.01 -5.44 -1.06
N LEU A 168 -13.20 -4.94 -1.99
CA LEU A 168 -11.81 -5.35 -2.15
C LEU A 168 -10.96 -4.87 -0.97
N GLN A 169 -11.15 -3.62 -0.51
CA GLN A 169 -10.42 -3.08 0.63
C GLN A 169 -10.85 -3.75 1.96
N ILE A 170 -12.13 -4.03 2.15
CA ILE A 170 -12.57 -4.83 3.31
C ILE A 170 -11.90 -6.22 3.29
N PHE A 171 -11.83 -6.86 2.13
CA PHE A 171 -11.18 -8.16 2.01
C PHE A 171 -9.68 -8.05 2.33
N SER A 172 -8.98 -7.04 1.82
CA SER A 172 -7.57 -6.76 2.13
C SER A 172 -7.38 -6.56 3.64
N ALA A 173 -8.10 -5.63 4.24
CA ALA A 173 -8.00 -5.32 5.67
C ALA A 173 -8.29 -6.52 6.59
N LEU A 174 -9.19 -7.41 6.18
CA LEU A 174 -9.51 -8.64 6.94
C LEU A 174 -8.37 -9.66 6.94
N LEU A 175 -7.38 -9.56 6.05
CA LEU A 175 -6.21 -10.44 6.07
C LEU A 175 -5.36 -10.25 7.33
N LEU A 176 -5.42 -9.08 7.96
CA LEU A 176 -4.73 -8.80 9.21
C LEU A 176 -5.01 -9.86 10.27
N VAL A 177 -6.28 -10.28 10.41
CA VAL A 177 -6.73 -11.18 11.47
C VAL A 177 -6.15 -12.61 11.35
N PRO A 178 -6.34 -13.33 10.25
CA PRO A 178 -5.84 -14.72 10.14
C PRO A 178 -4.31 -14.78 10.16
N PHE A 179 -3.61 -13.79 9.60
CA PHE A 179 -2.16 -13.77 9.63
C PHE A 179 -1.61 -13.47 11.04
N ALA A 180 -2.28 -12.62 11.83
CA ALA A 180 -1.92 -12.38 13.22
C ALA A 180 -2.15 -13.64 14.08
N ILE A 181 -3.26 -14.35 13.91
CA ILE A 181 -3.52 -15.58 14.63
C ILE A 181 -2.48 -16.65 14.26
N LEU A 182 -2.24 -16.84 12.96
CA LEU A 182 -1.29 -17.84 12.47
C LEU A 182 0.11 -17.57 13.02
N SER A 183 0.58 -16.36 12.91
CA SER A 183 1.94 -15.98 13.32
C SER A 183 2.12 -16.01 14.85
N PHE A 184 1.08 -15.79 15.63
CA PHE A 184 1.12 -15.97 17.08
C PHE A 184 1.52 -17.41 17.46
N PHE A 185 1.04 -18.42 16.74
CA PHE A 185 1.35 -19.82 17.01
C PHE A 185 2.68 -20.32 16.43
N ILE A 186 3.17 -19.70 15.34
CA ILE A 186 4.38 -20.13 14.63
C ILE A 186 5.47 -19.05 14.57
N GLY A 187 5.37 -18.05 15.46
CA GLY A 187 6.14 -16.81 15.42
C GLY A 187 7.65 -17.00 15.30
N ASP A 188 8.25 -17.93 16.04
CA ASP A 188 9.71 -18.14 16.00
C ASP A 188 10.20 -18.66 14.64
N ALA A 189 9.39 -19.45 13.94
CA ALA A 189 9.72 -19.94 12.61
C ALA A 189 9.62 -18.82 11.53
N ILE A 190 8.78 -17.82 11.75
CA ILE A 190 8.56 -16.71 10.81
C ILE A 190 9.53 -15.57 11.05
N LYS A 191 9.87 -15.26 12.30
CA LYS A 191 10.71 -14.10 12.68
C LYS A 191 12.00 -14.00 11.85
N GLN A 192 12.67 -15.14 11.62
CA GLN A 192 13.92 -15.18 10.85
C GLN A 192 13.74 -14.79 9.36
N HIS A 193 12.53 -14.83 8.82
CA HIS A 193 12.22 -14.52 7.42
C HIS A 193 11.57 -13.14 7.25
N LEU A 194 11.19 -12.47 8.36
CA LEU A 194 10.55 -11.15 8.31
C LEU A 194 11.36 -10.12 7.54
N PRO A 195 12.69 -9.96 7.75
CA PRO A 195 13.47 -8.95 7.03
C PRO A 195 13.43 -9.15 5.51
N VAL A 196 13.39 -10.43 5.05
CA VAL A 196 13.31 -10.74 3.61
C VAL A 196 11.96 -10.34 3.05
N LEU A 197 10.88 -10.68 3.74
CA LEU A 197 9.52 -10.37 3.30
C LEU A 197 9.26 -8.86 3.32
N LEU A 198 9.64 -8.16 4.38
CA LEU A 198 9.53 -6.71 4.49
C LEU A 198 10.36 -6.00 3.42
N GLY A 199 11.58 -6.46 3.13
CA GLY A 199 12.41 -5.89 2.06
C GLY A 199 11.79 -6.03 0.67
N LEU A 200 11.13 -7.16 0.38
CA LEU A 200 10.39 -7.33 -0.88
C LEU A 200 9.17 -6.39 -0.94
N ILE A 201 8.43 -6.23 0.16
CA ILE A 201 7.28 -5.31 0.25
C ILE A 201 7.73 -3.86 0.09
N ALA A 202 8.84 -3.46 0.72
CA ALA A 202 9.43 -2.14 0.49
C ALA A 202 9.71 -1.89 -1.00
N GLY A 203 10.20 -2.90 -1.72
CA GLY A 203 10.37 -2.86 -3.18
C GLY A 203 9.04 -2.69 -3.94
N PHE A 204 7.98 -3.35 -3.50
CA PHE A 204 6.65 -3.21 -4.08
C PHE A 204 6.10 -1.80 -3.89
N PHE A 205 6.18 -1.25 -2.68
CA PHE A 205 5.75 0.11 -2.40
C PHE A 205 6.57 1.15 -3.18
N LEU A 206 7.89 0.96 -3.26
CA LEU A 206 8.75 1.84 -4.05
C LEU A 206 8.34 1.84 -5.52
N TYR A 207 8.05 0.67 -6.11
CA TYR A 207 7.54 0.57 -7.48
C TYR A 207 6.26 1.39 -7.69
N ILE A 208 5.29 1.29 -6.76
CA ILE A 208 4.03 2.03 -6.86
C ILE A 208 4.29 3.52 -6.72
N ALA A 209 5.08 3.95 -5.73
CA ALA A 209 5.44 5.35 -5.52
C ALA A 209 6.11 5.96 -6.76
N LEU A 210 7.06 5.25 -7.39
CA LEU A 210 7.74 5.71 -8.62
C LEU A 210 6.78 5.85 -9.80
N ASN A 211 5.80 4.94 -9.96
CA ASN A 211 4.76 5.07 -10.97
C ASN A 211 3.84 6.27 -10.74
N GLU A 212 3.51 6.58 -9.47
CA GLU A 212 2.74 7.78 -9.14
C GLU A 212 3.54 9.05 -9.43
N ILE A 213 4.83 9.11 -9.05
CA ILE A 213 5.74 10.23 -9.37
C ILE A 213 5.80 10.45 -10.89
N TYR A 214 5.99 9.38 -11.67
CA TYR A 214 5.98 9.47 -13.12
C TYR A 214 4.67 10.06 -13.66
N SER A 215 3.52 9.62 -13.12
CA SER A 215 2.20 10.11 -13.51
C SER A 215 2.02 11.60 -13.19
N ILE A 216 2.50 12.05 -12.03
CA ILE A 216 2.49 13.45 -11.59
C ILE A 216 3.36 14.31 -12.53
N ILE A 217 4.59 13.90 -12.80
CA ILE A 217 5.52 14.62 -13.68
C ILE A 217 4.93 14.74 -15.09
N LYS A 218 4.35 13.67 -15.62
CA LYS A 218 3.68 13.68 -16.92
C LYS A 218 2.53 14.67 -16.96
N ALA A 219 1.67 14.70 -15.94
CA ALA A 219 0.56 15.63 -15.85
C ALA A 219 1.01 17.09 -15.79
N ILE A 220 2.10 17.38 -15.06
CA ILE A 220 2.70 18.73 -15.00
C ILE A 220 3.24 19.15 -16.37
N ARG A 221 4.00 18.26 -17.04
CA ARG A 221 4.55 18.55 -18.39
C ARG A 221 3.45 18.82 -19.43
N GLU A 222 2.37 18.07 -19.39
CA GLU A 222 1.23 18.28 -20.30
C GLU A 222 0.52 19.62 -20.04
N LYS A 223 0.41 20.05 -18.78
CA LYS A 223 -0.13 21.37 -18.43
C LYS A 223 0.78 22.48 -18.94
N VAL A 224 2.07 22.41 -18.70
CA VAL A 224 3.05 23.41 -19.17
C VAL A 224 3.00 23.55 -20.69
N LYS A 225 2.98 22.43 -21.44
CA LYS A 225 2.86 22.46 -22.92
C LYS A 225 1.58 23.13 -23.43
N LYS A 226 0.48 23.03 -22.68
CA LYS A 226 -0.80 23.70 -23.05
C LYS A 226 -0.80 25.19 -22.73
N THR A 227 -0.02 25.62 -21.75
CA THR A 227 0.04 27.02 -21.30
C THR A 227 1.11 27.85 -22.02
N THR A 228 2.11 27.19 -22.64
CA THR A 228 3.13 27.89 -23.46
C THR A 228 2.53 28.24 -24.80
N PRO A 229 2.38 29.54 -25.15
CA PRO A 229 1.88 29.95 -26.46
C PRO A 229 2.82 29.39 -27.54
N LYS A 230 2.24 28.80 -28.60
CA LYS A 230 3.01 28.52 -29.82
C LYS A 230 3.56 29.86 -30.30
N VAL A 231 4.86 30.03 -30.22
CA VAL A 231 5.52 31.16 -30.91
C VAL A 231 5.13 31.01 -32.37
N ARG A 232 4.28 31.93 -32.87
CA ARG A 232 3.99 32.04 -34.31
C ARG A 232 5.33 32.36 -34.96
N GLU A 233 5.84 31.47 -35.75
CA GLU A 233 6.87 31.81 -36.72
C GLU A 233 6.29 32.91 -37.62
N ILE A 234 6.76 34.15 -37.40
CA ILE A 234 6.53 35.26 -38.29
C ILE A 234 7.43 34.98 -39.50
N LYS A 235 6.80 34.54 -40.58
CA LYS A 235 7.44 34.51 -41.90
C LYS A 235 7.49 35.91 -42.48
#